data_3b25ee1fdc4d915130cf5a8eabda1031
#
_entry.id   3b25ee1fdc4d915130cf5a8eabda1031
#
_cell.length_a   1.000
_cell.length_b   1.000
_cell.length_c   1.000
_cell.angle_alpha   90.00
_cell.angle_beta   90.00
_cell.angle_gamma   90.00
#
_symmetry.space_group_name_H-M   'P 1'
#
loop_
_entity.id
_entity.type
_entity.pdbx_description
1 polymer ?
#
loop_
_entity_poly.entity_id
_entity_poly.type
_entity_poly.pdbx_seq_one_letter_code
_entity_poly.pdbx_strand_id
1 'polypeptide(L)'
;MNKMINPRKFSGCVNKMRQFFLQKNFVEAHTQNMRSILAACEDPKTISTYQYAGQVWPLPQTGQMWLENVLLNNPDYEGTFCLSTSYRNEPNPVPGRHDLMFPMFEFESKGNMNDMQNMQIELLDYLGFEKTNGSYPEGDYLDIC
;
A
#
# COMPACT_ATOMS: atom_id res chain seq x y z
N MET A 1 -13.79 17.09 8.30
CA MET A 1 -14.69 16.11 7.63
C MET A 1 -13.93 15.61 6.41
N ASN A 2 -13.49 14.36 6.39
CA ASN A 2 -12.71 13.81 5.27
C ASN A 2 -13.56 13.87 4.00
N LYS A 3 -12.95 14.33 2.91
CA LYS A 3 -13.61 14.40 1.61
C LYS A 3 -13.97 12.98 1.17
N MET A 4 -15.25 12.72 0.95
CA MET A 4 -15.70 11.40 0.53
C MET A 4 -15.09 11.03 -0.83
N ILE A 5 -14.46 9.88 -0.91
CA ILE A 5 -13.90 9.35 -2.16
C ILE A 5 -15.06 9.07 -3.13
N ASN A 6 -14.91 9.48 -4.38
CA ASN A 6 -15.90 9.15 -5.41
C ASN A 6 -15.88 7.64 -5.69
N PRO A 7 -16.97 6.90 -5.40
CA PRO A 7 -16.97 5.44 -5.48
C PRO A 7 -16.69 4.90 -6.89
N ARG A 8 -17.15 5.55 -7.94
CA ARG A 8 -16.94 5.11 -9.33
C ARG A 8 -15.49 5.27 -9.75
N LYS A 9 -14.88 6.42 -9.42
CA LYS A 9 -13.45 6.66 -9.70
C LYS A 9 -12.55 5.69 -8.91
N PHE A 10 -12.87 5.52 -7.63
CA PHE A 10 -12.16 4.58 -6.76
C PHE A 10 -12.23 3.15 -7.32
N SER A 11 -13.44 2.65 -7.61
CA SER A 11 -13.63 1.32 -8.18
C SER A 11 -12.89 1.14 -9.51
N GLY A 12 -12.93 2.13 -10.39
CA GLY A 12 -12.22 2.10 -11.66
C GLY A 12 -10.69 2.02 -11.48
N CYS A 13 -10.13 2.81 -10.57
CA CYS A 13 -8.71 2.80 -10.26
C CYS A 13 -8.27 1.44 -9.67
N VAL A 14 -8.96 0.99 -8.63
CA VAL A 14 -8.67 -0.29 -7.96
C VAL A 14 -8.74 -1.48 -8.93
N ASN A 15 -9.75 -1.51 -9.80
CA ASN A 15 -9.88 -2.58 -10.79
C ASN A 15 -8.73 -2.58 -11.79
N LYS A 16 -8.27 -1.41 -12.26
CA LYS A 16 -7.09 -1.32 -13.11
C LYS A 16 -5.83 -1.84 -12.40
N MET A 17 -5.60 -1.44 -11.15
CA MET A 17 -4.45 -1.92 -10.37
C MET A 17 -4.52 -3.44 -10.17
N ARG A 18 -5.67 -4.00 -9.82
CA ARG A 18 -5.85 -5.45 -9.72
C ARG A 18 -5.53 -6.17 -11.02
N GLN A 19 -6.06 -5.68 -12.16
CA GLN A 19 -5.79 -6.27 -13.46
C GLN A 19 -4.30 -6.25 -13.81
N PHE A 20 -3.59 -5.17 -13.52
CA PHE A 20 -2.16 -5.06 -13.73
C PHE A 20 -1.38 -6.15 -12.99
N PHE A 21 -1.63 -6.31 -11.69
CA PHE A 21 -0.92 -7.29 -10.87
C PHE A 21 -1.32 -8.74 -11.21
N LEU A 22 -2.61 -9.00 -11.50
CA LEU A 22 -3.07 -10.32 -11.93
C LEU A 22 -2.44 -10.75 -13.26
N GLN A 23 -2.26 -9.83 -14.23
CA GLN A 23 -1.57 -10.11 -15.49
C GLN A 23 -0.09 -10.47 -15.30
N LYS A 24 0.51 -10.07 -14.17
CA LYS A 24 1.88 -10.41 -13.77
C LYS A 24 1.97 -11.65 -12.87
N ASN A 25 0.91 -12.43 -12.78
CA ASN A 25 0.80 -13.63 -11.92
C ASN A 25 0.96 -13.34 -10.42
N PHE A 26 0.63 -12.13 -9.98
CA PHE A 26 0.53 -11.83 -8.57
C PHE A 26 -0.78 -12.35 -7.98
N VAL A 27 -0.75 -12.71 -6.71
CA VAL A 27 -1.90 -13.23 -5.98
C VAL A 27 -2.47 -12.17 -5.05
N GLU A 28 -3.79 -11.89 -5.14
CA GLU A 28 -4.45 -11.00 -4.18
C GLU A 28 -4.59 -11.72 -2.83
N ALA A 29 -4.01 -11.14 -1.79
CA ALA A 29 -4.08 -11.66 -0.44
C ALA A 29 -5.05 -10.84 0.41
N HIS A 30 -5.87 -11.52 1.22
CA HIS A 30 -6.66 -10.87 2.25
C HIS A 30 -5.81 -10.68 3.50
N THR A 31 -5.44 -9.46 3.81
CA THR A 31 -4.61 -9.15 4.97
C THR A 31 -5.38 -9.26 6.28
N GLN A 32 -4.76 -9.86 7.29
CA GLN A 32 -5.31 -9.96 8.63
C GLN A 32 -4.61 -8.96 9.56
N ASN A 33 -5.38 -8.39 10.48
CA ASN A 33 -4.92 -7.29 11.32
C ASN A 33 -4.47 -7.72 12.72
N MET A 34 -4.58 -9.02 13.04
CA MET A 34 -4.25 -9.55 14.37
C MET A 34 -2.78 -9.93 14.46
N ARG A 35 -1.90 -8.93 14.37
CA ARG A 35 -0.45 -9.08 14.53
C ARG A 35 0.09 -7.95 15.40
N SER A 36 1.16 -8.25 16.13
CA SER A 36 1.83 -7.28 17.00
C SER A 36 2.70 -6.27 16.23
N ILE A 37 3.16 -6.65 15.05
CA ILE A 37 3.94 -5.79 14.13
C ILE A 37 3.29 -5.92 12.76
N LEU A 38 2.97 -4.81 12.13
CA LEU A 38 2.30 -4.75 10.83
C LEU A 38 3.23 -4.30 9.71
N ALA A 39 4.31 -3.56 10.03
CA ALA A 39 5.35 -3.14 9.10
C ALA A 39 6.73 -3.12 9.77
N ALA A 40 7.77 -3.31 8.98
CA ALA A 40 9.16 -3.20 9.46
C ALA A 40 9.54 -1.75 9.82
N CYS A 41 8.88 -0.77 9.20
CA CYS A 41 9.10 0.68 9.40
C CYS A 41 7.97 1.38 10.15
N GLU A 42 7.25 0.65 11.00
CA GLU A 42 6.12 1.18 11.76
C GLU A 42 6.54 2.30 12.71
N ASP A 43 5.84 3.45 12.67
CA ASP A 43 6.06 4.53 13.63
C ASP A 43 5.20 4.30 14.90
N PRO A 44 5.83 3.98 16.04
CA PRO A 44 5.11 3.71 17.29
C PRO A 44 4.21 4.87 17.76
N LYS A 45 4.52 6.11 17.34
CA LYS A 45 3.77 7.31 17.75
C LYS A 45 2.44 7.44 17.04
N THR A 46 2.28 6.76 15.90
CA THR A 46 1.08 6.81 15.07
C THR A 46 0.22 5.55 15.16
N ILE A 47 0.59 4.60 16.04
CA ILE A 47 -0.18 3.38 16.28
C ILE A 47 -1.38 3.67 17.16
N SER A 48 -2.57 3.26 16.70
CA SER A 48 -3.75 3.10 17.55
C SER A 48 -4.01 1.64 17.84
N THR A 49 -4.65 1.36 18.96
CA THR A 49 -5.01 0.00 19.36
C THR A 49 -6.51 -0.16 19.54
N TYR A 50 -6.99 -1.40 19.44
CA TYR A 50 -8.37 -1.74 19.74
C TYR A 50 -8.43 -3.02 20.56
N GLN A 51 -9.52 -3.21 21.31
CA GLN A 51 -9.77 -4.42 22.10
C GLN A 51 -10.70 -5.36 21.33
N TYR A 52 -10.26 -6.60 21.18
CA TYR A 52 -11.07 -7.63 20.56
C TYR A 52 -10.71 -9.02 21.13
N ALA A 53 -11.71 -9.83 21.39
CA ALA A 53 -11.55 -11.20 21.92
C ALA A 53 -10.67 -11.29 23.19
N GLY A 54 -10.79 -10.31 24.08
CA GLY A 54 -10.02 -10.26 25.34
C GLY A 54 -8.56 -9.82 25.20
N GLN A 55 -8.15 -9.38 24.01
CA GLN A 55 -6.79 -8.93 23.73
C GLN A 55 -6.77 -7.53 23.12
N VAL A 56 -5.62 -6.87 23.21
CA VAL A 56 -5.37 -5.56 22.58
C VAL A 56 -4.56 -5.76 21.32
N TRP A 57 -5.04 -5.23 20.20
CA TRP A 57 -4.44 -5.33 18.90
C TRP A 57 -4.15 -3.94 18.31
N PRO A 58 -3.07 -3.76 17.54
CA PRO A 58 -2.88 -2.54 16.78
C PRO A 58 -3.88 -2.47 15.62
N LEU A 59 -4.36 -1.26 15.33
CA LEU A 59 -5.01 -0.97 14.05
C LEU A 59 -3.96 -0.99 12.92
N PRO A 60 -4.27 -1.58 11.76
CA PRO A 60 -3.28 -1.74 10.71
C PRO A 60 -2.85 -0.39 10.11
N GLN A 61 -1.56 -0.20 9.95
CA GLN A 61 -0.99 0.88 9.15
C GLN A 61 -0.70 0.43 7.71
N THR A 62 -0.48 -0.88 7.52
CA THR A 62 -0.12 -1.51 6.26
C THR A 62 -0.44 -3.02 6.31
N GLY A 63 -0.55 -3.65 5.15
CA GLY A 63 -0.63 -5.11 5.01
C GLY A 63 0.73 -5.79 4.77
N GLN A 64 1.84 -5.03 4.78
CA GLN A 64 3.17 -5.48 4.39
C GLN A 64 3.57 -6.82 4.99
N MET A 65 3.63 -6.90 6.33
CA MET A 65 4.10 -8.13 7.02
C MET A 65 3.23 -9.36 6.71
N TRP A 66 1.96 -9.13 6.37
CA TRP A 66 1.11 -10.23 5.94
C TRP A 66 1.41 -10.65 4.50
N LEU A 67 1.61 -9.70 3.59
CA LEU A 67 1.99 -9.97 2.20
C LEU A 67 3.33 -10.70 2.13
N GLU A 68 4.34 -10.24 2.87
CA GLU A 68 5.64 -10.91 3.00
C GLU A 68 5.49 -12.34 3.52
N ASN A 69 4.69 -12.54 4.58
CA ASN A 69 4.44 -13.88 5.12
C ASN A 69 3.79 -14.80 4.09
N VAL A 70 2.82 -14.32 3.31
CA VAL A 70 2.18 -15.10 2.24
C VAL A 70 3.22 -15.46 1.18
N LEU A 71 4.04 -14.50 0.74
CA LEU A 71 5.06 -14.71 -0.28
C LEU A 71 6.15 -15.70 0.18
N LEU A 72 6.61 -15.60 1.42
CA LEU A 72 7.61 -16.51 1.99
C LEU A 72 7.10 -17.96 2.10
N ASN A 73 5.80 -18.14 2.36
CA ASN A 73 5.19 -19.48 2.45
C ASN A 73 4.76 -20.05 1.08
N ASN A 74 4.82 -19.25 0.02
CA ASN A 74 4.45 -19.66 -1.34
C ASN A 74 5.54 -19.22 -2.33
N PRO A 75 6.68 -19.91 -2.36
CA PRO A 75 7.85 -19.49 -3.15
C PRO A 75 7.65 -19.56 -4.67
N ASP A 76 6.58 -20.16 -5.14
CA ASP A 76 6.14 -20.20 -6.53
C ASP A 76 5.37 -18.95 -6.98
N TYR A 77 4.94 -18.09 -6.04
CA TYR A 77 4.29 -16.82 -6.40
C TYR A 77 5.32 -15.79 -6.88
N GLU A 78 4.99 -15.07 -7.94
CA GLU A 78 5.77 -13.93 -8.43
C GLU A 78 5.69 -12.74 -7.47
N GLY A 79 4.54 -12.57 -6.85
CA GLY A 79 4.28 -11.56 -5.85
C GLY A 79 2.87 -11.66 -5.28
N THR A 80 2.62 -10.83 -4.30
CA THR A 80 1.31 -10.71 -3.64
C THR A 80 0.90 -9.25 -3.59
N PHE A 81 -0.40 -8.98 -3.54
CA PHE A 81 -0.92 -7.63 -3.38
C PHE A 81 -2.21 -7.63 -2.54
N CYS A 82 -2.55 -6.49 -2.01
CA CYS A 82 -3.82 -6.29 -1.31
C CYS A 82 -4.36 -4.88 -1.48
N LEU A 83 -5.65 -4.72 -1.19
CA LEU A 83 -6.26 -3.45 -0.86
C LEU A 83 -6.58 -3.46 0.62
N SER A 84 -5.94 -2.62 1.39
CA SER A 84 -6.11 -2.48 2.84
C SER A 84 -6.62 -1.11 3.24
N THR A 85 -6.87 -0.90 4.53
CA THR A 85 -7.11 0.42 5.10
C THR A 85 -5.98 0.74 6.05
N SER A 86 -5.30 1.85 5.81
CA SER A 86 -4.27 2.38 6.70
C SER A 86 -4.91 3.26 7.77
N TYR A 87 -4.52 3.04 9.03
CA TYR A 87 -4.90 3.87 10.19
C TYR A 87 -3.64 4.57 10.72
N ARG A 88 -3.64 5.90 10.67
CA ARG A 88 -2.52 6.75 11.07
C ARG A 88 -2.96 7.68 12.18
N ASN A 89 -2.57 7.42 13.41
CA ASN A 89 -2.89 8.29 14.55
C ASN A 89 -1.84 9.40 14.65
N GLU A 90 -1.78 10.27 13.63
CA GLU A 90 -0.84 11.37 13.59
C GLU A 90 -1.10 12.33 14.78
N PRO A 91 -0.08 12.60 15.61
CA PRO A 91 -0.25 13.49 16.77
C PRO A 91 -0.51 14.95 16.37
N ASN A 92 0.00 15.39 15.22
CA ASN A 92 -0.17 16.74 14.68
C ASN A 92 -0.53 16.70 13.20
N PRO A 93 -1.73 16.25 12.83
CA PRO A 93 -2.12 16.14 11.42
C PRO A 93 -2.26 17.52 10.79
N VAL A 94 -1.65 17.69 9.60
CA VAL A 94 -1.79 18.90 8.81
C VAL A 94 -3.08 18.82 7.99
N PRO A 95 -4.05 19.73 8.20
CA PRO A 95 -5.31 19.72 7.46
C PRO A 95 -5.11 19.79 5.95
N GLY A 96 -5.77 18.91 5.23
CA GLY A 96 -5.68 18.82 3.76
C GLY A 96 -4.46 18.09 3.21
N ARG A 97 -3.51 17.72 4.08
CA ARG A 97 -2.31 16.94 3.72
C ARG A 97 -2.29 15.55 4.37
N HIS A 98 -2.70 15.45 5.64
CA HIS A 98 -2.71 14.20 6.38
C HIS A 98 -4.14 13.67 6.54
N ASP A 99 -4.44 12.55 5.89
CA ASP A 99 -5.61 11.75 6.19
C ASP A 99 -5.26 10.71 7.26
N LEU A 100 -6.09 10.60 8.31
CA LEU A 100 -5.83 9.66 9.42
C LEU A 100 -6.29 8.24 9.12
N MET A 101 -7.10 8.08 8.08
CA MET A 101 -7.59 6.79 7.61
C MET A 101 -7.80 6.88 6.10
N PHE A 102 -7.18 5.97 5.35
CA PHE A 102 -7.28 5.96 3.89
C PHE A 102 -7.10 4.55 3.32
N PRO A 103 -7.66 4.27 2.14
CA PRO A 103 -7.40 3.02 1.43
C PRO A 103 -5.97 3.01 0.90
N MET A 104 -5.30 1.87 1.00
CA MET A 104 -3.95 1.67 0.52
C MET A 104 -3.88 0.42 -0.33
N PHE A 105 -3.33 0.55 -1.54
CA PHE A 105 -3.03 -0.58 -2.41
C PHE A 105 -1.54 -0.89 -2.27
N GLU A 106 -1.22 -2.11 -1.89
CA GLU A 106 0.13 -2.54 -1.56
C GLU A 106 0.49 -3.80 -2.32
N PHE A 107 1.77 -3.97 -2.62
CA PHE A 107 2.28 -5.21 -3.19
C PHE A 107 3.66 -5.54 -2.65
N GLU A 108 3.97 -6.83 -2.63
CA GLU A 108 5.27 -7.39 -2.30
C GLU A 108 5.68 -8.35 -3.40
N SER A 109 6.94 -8.29 -3.80
CA SER A 109 7.52 -9.16 -4.82
C SER A 109 8.96 -9.53 -4.51
N LYS A 110 9.44 -10.59 -5.12
CA LYS A 110 10.86 -10.91 -5.16
C LYS A 110 11.57 -9.88 -6.04
N GLY A 111 12.84 -9.64 -5.75
CA GLY A 111 13.65 -8.74 -6.56
C GLY A 111 14.45 -7.75 -5.71
N ASN A 112 14.96 -6.74 -6.39
CA ASN A 112 15.75 -5.68 -5.80
C ASN A 112 15.11 -4.29 -6.11
N MET A 113 15.80 -3.23 -5.73
CA MET A 113 15.31 -1.86 -5.93
C MET A 113 15.04 -1.52 -7.41
N ASN A 114 15.86 -2.03 -8.33
CA ASN A 114 15.64 -1.77 -9.76
C ASN A 114 14.38 -2.48 -10.28
N ASP A 115 14.13 -3.70 -9.80
CA ASP A 115 12.92 -4.45 -10.14
C ASP A 115 11.67 -3.73 -9.64
N MET A 116 11.73 -3.20 -8.41
CA MET A 116 10.65 -2.38 -7.85
C MET A 116 10.42 -1.09 -8.65
N GLN A 117 11.49 -0.37 -9.01
CA GLN A 117 11.38 0.85 -9.83
C GLN A 117 10.77 0.56 -11.21
N ASN A 118 11.20 -0.51 -11.87
CA ASN A 118 10.62 -0.95 -13.13
C ASN A 118 9.13 -1.27 -12.99
N MET A 119 8.75 -1.98 -11.93
CA MET A 119 7.35 -2.31 -11.64
C MET A 119 6.50 -1.03 -11.46
N GLN A 120 7.03 -0.03 -10.76
CA GLN A 120 6.34 1.26 -10.58
C GLN A 120 6.17 2.00 -11.91
N ILE A 121 7.21 2.03 -12.75
CA ILE A 121 7.15 2.65 -14.09
C ILE A 121 6.09 1.97 -14.96
N GLU A 122 6.08 0.64 -15.00
CA GLU A 122 5.10 -0.12 -15.75
C GLU A 122 3.67 0.10 -15.23
N LEU A 123 3.50 0.19 -13.92
CA LEU A 123 2.20 0.50 -13.31
C LEU A 123 1.72 1.90 -13.70
N LEU A 124 2.58 2.90 -13.65
CA LEU A 124 2.24 4.27 -14.06
C LEU A 124 1.85 4.32 -15.54
N ASP A 125 2.60 3.64 -16.41
CA ASP A 125 2.27 3.51 -17.85
C ASP A 125 0.89 2.85 -18.04
N TYR A 126 0.65 1.75 -17.33
CA TYR A 126 -0.62 1.03 -17.41
C TYR A 126 -1.83 1.86 -16.91
N LEU A 127 -1.63 2.68 -15.91
CA LEU A 127 -2.64 3.59 -15.39
C LEU A 127 -2.90 4.79 -16.30
N GLY A 128 -1.99 5.07 -17.23
CA GLY A 128 -2.09 6.15 -18.23
C GLY A 128 -1.54 7.48 -17.74
N PHE A 129 -0.54 7.46 -16.84
CA PHE A 129 0.21 8.66 -16.49
C PHE A 129 1.12 9.10 -17.63
N GLU A 130 1.21 10.42 -17.85
CA GLU A 130 2.04 10.98 -18.91
C GLU A 130 3.50 11.11 -18.46
N LYS A 131 4.41 10.77 -19.37
CA LYS A 131 5.85 10.99 -19.18
C LYS A 131 6.24 12.38 -19.63
N THR A 132 7.17 13.00 -18.93
CA THR A 132 7.79 14.27 -19.32
C THR A 132 9.11 13.97 -20.04
N ASN A 133 9.24 14.39 -21.30
CA ASN A 133 10.42 14.09 -22.13
C ASN A 133 10.78 12.60 -22.23
N GLY A 134 9.77 11.70 -22.20
CA GLY A 134 9.95 10.26 -22.38
C GLY A 134 10.26 9.48 -21.10
N SER A 135 10.40 10.16 -19.95
CA SER A 135 10.59 9.52 -18.63
C SER A 135 9.67 10.13 -17.57
N TYR A 136 9.51 9.43 -16.46
CA TYR A 136 8.92 10.05 -15.27
C TYR A 136 9.98 10.92 -14.58
N PRO A 137 9.59 12.09 -14.02
CA PRO A 137 10.52 12.93 -13.29
C PRO A 137 11.06 12.19 -12.05
N GLU A 138 12.36 12.32 -11.84
CA GLU A 138 13.06 11.82 -10.67
C GLU A 138 13.61 13.00 -9.87
N GLY A 139 13.63 12.91 -8.56
CA GLY A 139 14.16 13.94 -7.69
C GLY A 139 14.35 13.43 -6.26
N ASP A 140 15.17 14.13 -5.52
CA ASP A 140 15.31 13.85 -4.10
C ASP A 140 14.02 14.17 -3.34
N TYR A 141 13.72 13.37 -2.33
CA TYR A 141 12.49 13.52 -1.53
C TYR A 141 12.32 14.95 -0.99
N LEU A 142 13.41 15.56 -0.52
CA LEU A 142 13.39 16.93 0.04
C LEU A 142 13.14 18.03 -1.01
N ASP A 143 13.41 17.75 -2.29
CA ASP A 143 13.18 18.69 -3.40
C ASP A 143 11.74 18.59 -3.94
N ILE A 144 11.05 17.48 -3.69
CA ILE A 144 9.70 17.20 -4.18
C ILE A 144 8.62 17.54 -3.15
N CYS A 145 8.94 17.51 -1.86
CA CYS A 145 8.07 17.87 -0.74
C CYS A 145 8.23 19.28 -0.29
#